data_e671920a70e47e518edddc31313e66b8
#
_entry.id   e671920a70e47e518edddc31313e66b8
#
_cell.length_a   1.000
_cell.length_b   1.000
_cell.length_c   1.000
_cell.angle_alpha   90.00
_cell.angle_beta   90.00
_cell.angle_gamma   90.00
#
_symmetry.space_group_name_H-M   'P 1'
#
loop_
_entity.id
_entity.type
_entity.pdbx_description
1 polymer ?
#
loop_
_entity_poly.entity_id
_entity_poly.type
_entity_poly.pdbx_seq_one_letter_code
_entity_poly.pdbx_strand_id
1 'polypeptide(L)'
;MRKLYHFFLYLLLPALTLLSTVTSCVTNDQQSDSPQGNFEALWRIIDEHYCFFSQKGIDWQEVHSRYARQFDNAMTAKQQFEVMTNMLSELKDGHVNLYTSFNVGRYWSWHEDYPKNYSDTLQRLYLKTDYLIASGLDYTVLDDNIGYVRCETFQNAIGAGNLDDIFIHLQPCNGLIIDVRNNGGGNLTNAEAFAARFTNKELLVGYIQHKTGKGHNDFSALQPEYLKPGKGIRWQKPVI
;
A
#
# COMPACT_ATOMS: atom_id res chain seq x y z
N MET A 1 -53.70 -15.01 38.23
CA MET A 1 -52.32 -14.58 38.60
C MET A 1 -51.24 -15.08 37.61
N ARG A 2 -51.28 -16.33 37.11
CA ARG A 2 -50.26 -16.84 36.15
C ARG A 2 -50.19 -16.11 34.78
N LYS A 3 -51.31 -15.59 34.25
CA LYS A 3 -51.34 -14.87 32.96
C LYS A 3 -50.73 -13.46 33.02
N LEU A 4 -50.69 -12.83 34.20
CA LEU A 4 -50.08 -11.51 34.36
C LEU A 4 -48.55 -11.55 34.39
N TYR A 5 -47.97 -12.65 34.92
CA TYR A 5 -46.54 -12.84 34.96
C TYR A 5 -45.95 -13.05 33.56
N HIS A 6 -46.63 -13.74 32.65
CA HIS A 6 -46.16 -13.91 31.29
C HIS A 6 -46.23 -12.61 30.47
N PHE A 7 -47.21 -11.76 30.71
CA PHE A 7 -47.31 -10.47 30.04
C PHE A 7 -46.16 -9.52 30.44
N PHE A 8 -45.78 -9.50 31.70
CA PHE A 8 -44.62 -8.72 32.19
C PHE A 8 -43.29 -9.30 31.69
N LEU A 9 -43.17 -10.60 31.55
CA LEU A 9 -41.93 -11.23 31.05
C LEU A 9 -41.70 -10.93 29.56
N TYR A 10 -42.76 -10.86 28.75
CA TYR A 10 -42.66 -10.51 27.33
C TYR A 10 -42.41 -9.01 27.09
N LEU A 11 -42.72 -8.13 28.03
CA LEU A 11 -42.41 -6.69 27.95
C LEU A 11 -41.01 -6.37 28.42
N LEU A 12 -40.43 -7.17 29.31
CA LEU A 12 -39.07 -6.99 29.80
C LEU A 12 -37.98 -7.51 28.82
N LEU A 13 -38.29 -8.54 28.02
CA LEU A 13 -37.34 -9.07 27.04
C LEU A 13 -36.97 -8.04 25.93
N PRO A 14 -37.91 -7.33 25.29
CA PRO A 14 -37.55 -6.35 24.28
C PRO A 14 -36.90 -5.07 24.88
N ALA A 15 -37.20 -4.74 26.15
CA ALA A 15 -36.52 -3.61 26.81
C ALA A 15 -35.07 -3.91 27.15
N LEU A 16 -34.72 -5.16 27.45
CA LEU A 16 -33.36 -5.59 27.72
C LEU A 16 -32.51 -5.69 26.43
N THR A 17 -33.12 -6.01 25.29
CA THR A 17 -32.44 -6.05 23.98
C THR A 17 -32.25 -4.67 23.38
N LEU A 18 -33.04 -3.65 23.77
CA LEU A 18 -32.85 -2.28 23.32
C LEU A 18 -31.73 -1.56 24.07
N LEU A 19 -31.33 -2.06 25.27
CA LEU A 19 -30.26 -1.42 26.07
C LEU A 19 -28.85 -1.88 25.64
N SER A 20 -28.74 -2.91 24.79
CA SER A 20 -27.44 -3.44 24.32
C SER A 20 -26.94 -2.85 23.00
N THR A 21 -27.64 -1.87 22.42
CA THR A 21 -27.27 -1.30 21.12
C THR A 21 -26.64 0.12 21.19
N VAL A 22 -26.35 0.63 22.38
CA VAL A 22 -25.81 1.98 22.52
C VAL A 22 -24.40 2.05 23.14
N THR A 23 -23.61 0.99 23.04
CA THR A 23 -22.21 1.06 23.47
C THR A 23 -21.25 0.74 22.33
N SER A 24 -21.49 1.31 21.15
CA SER A 24 -20.45 1.57 20.19
C SER A 24 -20.19 3.07 20.13
N CYS A 25 -19.94 3.68 21.26
CA CYS A 25 -19.15 4.88 21.28
C CYS A 25 -17.71 4.44 21.09
N VAL A 26 -17.25 4.43 19.83
CA VAL A 26 -15.85 4.74 19.57
C VAL A 26 -15.60 6.00 20.37
N THR A 27 -14.78 5.92 21.42
CA THR A 27 -14.18 7.08 22.04
C THR A 27 -13.28 7.68 20.97
N ASN A 28 -13.85 8.51 20.09
CA ASN A 28 -13.07 9.55 19.48
C ASN A 28 -12.55 10.36 20.67
N ASP A 29 -11.29 10.21 21.00
CA ASP A 29 -10.59 11.17 21.82
C ASP A 29 -10.94 12.52 21.21
N GLN A 30 -11.75 13.32 21.92
CA GLN A 30 -12.16 14.64 21.44
C GLN A 30 -10.92 15.50 21.41
N GLN A 31 -10.23 15.45 20.28
CA GLN A 31 -9.15 16.36 20.02
C GLN A 31 -9.72 17.74 19.81
N SER A 32 -9.15 18.74 20.45
CA SER A 32 -9.56 20.12 20.21
C SER A 32 -9.33 20.44 18.73
N ASP A 33 -10.35 20.99 18.07
CA ASP A 33 -10.23 21.53 16.72
C ASP A 33 -9.44 22.86 16.79
N SER A 34 -8.14 22.73 16.97
CA SER A 34 -7.19 23.82 17.08
C SER A 34 -5.89 23.44 16.38
N PRO A 35 -5.06 24.40 15.96
CA PRO A 35 -3.75 24.12 15.39
C PRO A 35 -2.92 23.14 16.21
N GLN A 36 -2.82 23.38 17.50
CA GLN A 36 -2.09 22.50 18.41
C GLN A 36 -2.74 21.11 18.51
N GLY A 37 -4.08 21.04 18.59
CA GLY A 37 -4.80 19.77 18.64
C GLY A 37 -4.59 18.92 17.37
N ASN A 38 -4.60 19.56 16.22
CA ASN A 38 -4.34 18.90 14.92
C ASN A 38 -2.91 18.35 14.82
N PHE A 39 -1.94 19.11 15.33
CA PHE A 39 -0.54 18.66 15.40
C PHE A 39 -0.39 17.44 16.30
N GLU A 40 -0.92 17.48 17.53
CA GLU A 40 -0.87 16.37 18.48
C GLU A 40 -1.57 15.12 17.93
N ALA A 41 -2.69 15.31 17.21
CA ALA A 41 -3.38 14.22 16.53
C ALA A 41 -2.50 13.53 15.49
N LEU A 42 -1.93 14.33 14.60
CA LEU A 42 -1.08 13.80 13.52
C LEU A 42 0.14 13.10 14.10
N TRP A 43 0.82 13.73 15.06
CA TRP A 43 1.98 13.13 15.71
C TRP A 43 1.63 11.77 16.34
N ARG A 44 0.52 11.70 17.10
CA ARG A 44 0.07 10.46 17.76
C ARG A 44 -0.33 9.38 16.75
N ILE A 45 -1.01 9.71 15.66
CA ILE A 45 -1.36 8.75 14.61
C ILE A 45 -0.08 8.11 14.06
N ILE A 46 0.95 8.89 13.80
CA ILE A 46 2.22 8.37 13.32
C ILE A 46 2.91 7.54 14.39
N ASP A 47 2.96 8.03 15.65
CA ASP A 47 3.56 7.32 16.77
C ASP A 47 2.97 5.91 16.96
N GLU A 48 1.65 5.80 16.89
CA GLU A 48 0.93 4.54 17.10
C GLU A 48 0.95 3.60 15.88
N HIS A 49 1.11 4.11 14.65
CA HIS A 49 0.89 3.32 13.43
C HIS A 49 2.12 3.16 12.53
N TYR A 50 3.12 4.02 12.62
CA TYR A 50 4.29 3.91 11.76
C TYR A 50 5.18 2.72 12.16
N CYS A 51 5.63 1.95 11.15
CA CYS A 51 6.27 0.65 11.38
C CYS A 51 7.80 0.71 11.45
N PHE A 52 8.45 1.80 11.02
CA PHE A 52 9.88 1.79 10.70
C PHE A 52 10.74 2.69 11.59
N PHE A 53 10.26 3.10 12.76
CA PHE A 53 11.06 3.93 13.68
C PHE A 53 12.38 3.28 14.06
N SER A 54 12.33 2.01 14.49
CA SER A 54 13.52 1.27 14.92
C SER A 54 14.51 1.03 13.77
N GLN A 55 14.00 0.66 12.58
CA GLN A 55 14.85 0.41 11.40
C GLN A 55 15.55 1.68 10.90
N LYS A 56 14.88 2.83 11.02
CA LYS A 56 15.41 4.11 10.56
C LYS A 56 16.16 4.87 11.65
N GLY A 57 16.13 4.39 12.90
CA GLY A 57 16.78 5.04 14.04
C GLY A 57 16.17 6.41 14.36
N ILE A 58 14.85 6.57 14.20
CA ILE A 58 14.14 7.83 14.40
C ILE A 58 13.62 7.88 15.84
N ASP A 59 14.05 8.90 16.60
CA ASP A 59 13.46 9.27 17.88
C ASP A 59 12.25 10.19 17.62
N TRP A 60 11.07 9.60 17.57
CA TRP A 60 9.84 10.32 17.24
C TRP A 60 9.40 11.28 18.35
N GLN A 61 9.82 11.03 19.60
CA GLN A 61 9.59 11.95 20.72
C GLN A 61 10.48 13.21 20.64
N GLU A 62 11.70 13.05 20.18
CA GLU A 62 12.59 14.19 19.90
C GLU A 62 12.02 15.03 18.74
N VAL A 63 11.52 14.40 17.69
CA VAL A 63 10.83 15.07 16.59
C VAL A 63 9.63 15.86 17.11
N HIS A 64 8.77 15.26 17.94
CA HIS A 64 7.66 15.98 18.60
C HIS A 64 8.13 17.26 19.29
N SER A 65 9.13 17.10 20.18
CA SER A 65 9.65 18.21 20.99
C SER A 65 10.19 19.37 20.15
N ARG A 66 10.74 19.07 18.99
CA ARG A 66 11.29 20.05 18.05
C ARG A 66 10.21 20.80 17.28
N TYR A 67 9.18 20.08 16.81
CA TYR A 67 8.11 20.66 16.01
C TYR A 67 7.00 21.28 16.85
N ALA A 68 6.68 20.76 18.04
CA ALA A 68 5.68 21.34 18.94
C ALA A 68 5.98 22.80 19.29
N ARG A 69 7.27 23.19 19.37
CA ARG A 69 7.69 24.57 19.63
C ARG A 69 7.39 25.54 18.48
N GLN A 70 7.09 25.01 17.29
CA GLN A 70 6.78 25.81 16.11
C GLN A 70 5.28 26.06 15.96
N PHE A 71 4.44 25.39 16.77
CA PHE A 71 3.00 25.55 16.71
C PHE A 71 2.50 26.69 17.60
N ASP A 72 1.61 27.49 17.00
CA ASP A 72 0.87 28.55 17.66
C ASP A 72 -0.61 28.45 17.24
N ASN A 73 -1.53 28.69 18.18
CA ASN A 73 -2.97 28.66 17.94
C ASN A 73 -3.46 29.78 16.97
N ALA A 74 -2.62 30.76 16.68
CA ALA A 74 -2.89 31.79 15.68
C ALA A 74 -2.49 31.38 14.24
N MET A 75 -1.90 30.21 14.06
CA MET A 75 -1.44 29.74 12.74
C MET A 75 -2.59 29.54 11.77
N THR A 76 -2.40 30.01 10.55
CA THR A 76 -3.28 29.68 9.41
C THR A 76 -3.15 28.21 9.02
N ALA A 77 -4.17 27.64 8.37
CA ALA A 77 -4.14 26.27 7.87
C ALA A 77 -2.92 25.98 6.97
N LYS A 78 -2.47 26.96 6.19
CA LYS A 78 -1.28 26.83 5.35
C LYS A 78 0.01 26.69 6.18
N GLN A 79 0.16 27.51 7.22
CA GLN A 79 1.31 27.43 8.13
C GLN A 79 1.33 26.11 8.91
N GLN A 80 0.16 25.66 9.41
CA GLN A 80 0.04 24.34 10.06
C GLN A 80 0.45 23.23 9.10
N PHE A 81 -0.03 23.26 7.86
CA PHE A 81 0.32 22.27 6.83
C PHE A 81 1.83 22.22 6.57
N GLU A 82 2.50 23.37 6.47
CA GLU A 82 3.94 23.45 6.23
C GLU A 82 4.73 22.80 7.39
N VAL A 83 4.41 23.12 8.63
CA VAL A 83 5.09 22.56 9.80
C VAL A 83 4.82 21.05 9.92
N MET A 84 3.57 20.62 9.75
CA MET A 84 3.20 19.19 9.81
C MET A 84 3.86 18.40 8.67
N THR A 85 3.92 18.93 7.46
CA THR A 85 4.63 18.28 6.33
C THR A 85 6.12 18.15 6.62
N ASN A 86 6.75 19.18 7.18
CA ASN A 86 8.15 19.13 7.56
C ASN A 86 8.42 18.08 8.65
N MET A 87 7.53 17.98 9.64
CA MET A 87 7.59 16.93 10.66
C MET A 87 7.51 15.52 10.03
N LEU A 88 6.57 15.29 9.12
CA LEU A 88 6.45 14.00 8.44
C LEU A 88 7.65 13.68 7.56
N SER A 89 8.32 14.69 7.01
CA SER A 89 9.52 14.51 6.18
C SER A 89 10.72 13.95 6.95
N GLU A 90 10.74 14.06 8.29
CA GLU A 90 11.74 13.41 9.14
C GLU A 90 11.72 11.87 9.03
N LEU A 91 10.57 11.31 8.66
CA LEU A 91 10.42 9.87 8.41
C LEU A 91 11.17 9.41 7.16
N LYS A 92 11.50 10.33 6.25
CA LYS A 92 12.13 10.03 4.94
C LYS A 92 11.43 8.87 4.23
N ASP A 93 10.10 8.97 4.12
CA ASP A 93 9.24 7.90 3.61
C ASP A 93 8.24 8.43 2.59
N GLY A 94 8.36 8.00 1.34
CA GLY A 94 7.48 8.42 0.24
C GLY A 94 6.04 7.91 0.37
N HIS A 95 5.76 6.97 1.29
CA HIS A 95 4.42 6.44 1.53
C HIS A 95 3.64 7.24 2.59
N VAL A 96 4.32 8.09 3.37
CA VAL A 96 3.66 8.95 4.36
C VAL A 96 3.36 10.31 3.74
N ASN A 97 2.07 10.59 3.53
CA ASN A 97 1.62 11.80 2.86
C ASN A 97 0.53 12.49 3.68
N LEU A 98 0.54 13.83 3.71
CA LEU A 98 -0.48 14.67 4.32
C LEU A 98 -1.34 15.31 3.23
N TYR A 99 -2.61 14.94 3.18
CA TYR A 99 -3.56 15.47 2.22
C TYR A 99 -4.43 16.57 2.85
N THR A 100 -4.58 17.68 2.14
CA THR A 100 -5.52 18.75 2.46
C THR A 100 -6.33 19.09 1.22
N SER A 101 -7.37 19.93 1.36
CA SER A 101 -8.16 20.42 0.23
C SER A 101 -7.38 21.33 -0.72
N PHE A 102 -6.23 21.85 -0.32
CA PHE A 102 -5.45 22.84 -1.07
C PHE A 102 -4.02 22.36 -1.42
N ASN A 103 -3.51 21.30 -0.80
CA ASN A 103 -2.16 20.81 -1.10
C ASN A 103 -1.94 19.36 -0.58
N VAL A 104 -0.84 18.75 -1.03
CA VAL A 104 -0.36 17.44 -0.57
C VAL A 104 1.09 17.57 -0.11
N GLY A 105 1.33 17.29 1.17
CA GLY A 105 2.66 17.18 1.76
C GLY A 105 3.27 15.80 1.47
N ARG A 106 4.46 15.76 0.89
CA ARG A 106 5.16 14.52 0.48
C ARG A 106 6.65 14.64 0.68
N TYR A 107 7.30 13.53 0.98
CA TYR A 107 8.75 13.40 0.93
C TYR A 107 9.17 12.78 -0.40
N TRP A 108 9.77 13.57 -1.29
CA TRP A 108 10.16 13.14 -2.64
C TRP A 108 11.65 12.86 -2.80
N SER A 109 12.51 13.34 -1.88
CA SER A 109 13.99 13.25 -2.01
C SER A 109 14.52 11.81 -2.09
N TRP A 110 13.68 10.80 -1.80
CA TRP A 110 14.06 9.40 -1.95
C TRP A 110 14.32 8.99 -3.41
N HIS A 111 13.83 9.74 -4.40
CA HIS A 111 14.00 9.42 -5.82
C HIS A 111 14.48 10.60 -6.67
N GLU A 112 14.50 11.83 -6.15
CA GLU A 112 14.83 13.05 -6.92
C GLU A 112 16.28 13.06 -7.39
N ASP A 113 17.20 12.49 -6.61
CA ASP A 113 18.62 12.48 -6.87
C ASP A 113 19.10 11.26 -7.67
N TYR A 114 18.17 10.39 -8.08
CA TYR A 114 18.49 9.19 -8.85
C TYR A 114 18.18 9.37 -10.34
N PRO A 115 19.07 8.88 -11.24
CA PRO A 115 18.78 8.89 -12.67
C PRO A 115 17.54 8.04 -12.97
N LYS A 116 16.71 8.52 -13.88
CA LYS A 116 15.56 7.75 -14.35
C LYS A 116 16.04 6.47 -15.04
N ASN A 117 15.56 5.33 -14.59
CA ASN A 117 15.87 4.02 -15.17
C ASN A 117 14.96 3.62 -16.33
N TYR A 118 13.98 4.45 -16.68
CA TYR A 118 13.02 4.22 -17.73
C TYR A 118 12.67 5.52 -18.48
N SER A 119 12.47 5.39 -19.80
CA SER A 119 11.97 6.45 -20.67
C SER A 119 11.06 5.83 -21.72
N ASP A 120 9.81 6.27 -21.80
CA ASP A 120 8.83 5.83 -22.80
C ASP A 120 9.35 6.07 -24.24
N THR A 121 9.94 7.24 -24.47
CA THR A 121 10.53 7.57 -25.77
C THR A 121 11.63 6.61 -26.19
N LEU A 122 12.54 6.26 -25.26
CA LEU A 122 13.60 5.31 -25.55
C LEU A 122 13.07 3.89 -25.70
N GLN A 123 12.08 3.47 -24.91
CA GLN A 123 11.42 2.18 -25.09
C GLN A 123 10.87 2.05 -26.50
N ARG A 124 10.07 2.99 -26.96
CA ARG A 124 9.49 2.99 -28.33
C ARG A 124 10.57 2.97 -29.41
N LEU A 125 11.63 3.74 -29.23
CA LEU A 125 12.76 3.78 -30.15
C LEU A 125 13.45 2.41 -30.25
N TYR A 126 13.67 1.72 -29.13
CA TYR A 126 14.37 0.43 -29.11
C TYR A 126 13.48 -0.76 -29.49
N LEU A 127 12.20 -0.75 -29.14
CA LEU A 127 11.27 -1.82 -29.54
C LEU A 127 11.08 -1.86 -31.07
N LYS A 128 11.16 -0.71 -31.75
CA LYS A 128 10.99 -0.57 -33.22
C LYS A 128 9.67 -1.14 -33.76
N THR A 129 8.75 -1.49 -32.92
CA THR A 129 7.47 -2.10 -33.27
C THR A 129 6.42 -1.62 -32.29
N ASP A 130 5.16 -1.74 -32.70
CA ASP A 130 4.04 -1.55 -31.80
C ASP A 130 3.97 -2.73 -30.81
N TYR A 131 3.38 -2.46 -29.66
CA TYR A 131 3.10 -3.45 -28.65
C TYR A 131 1.60 -3.64 -28.46
N LEU A 132 1.22 -4.81 -27.96
CA LEU A 132 -0.14 -5.12 -27.55
C LEU A 132 -0.31 -4.80 -26.06
N ILE A 133 -1.56 -4.62 -25.63
CA ILE A 133 -1.88 -4.31 -24.24
C ILE A 133 -2.94 -5.27 -23.74
N ALA A 134 -2.69 -5.90 -22.59
CA ALA A 134 -3.68 -6.69 -21.87
C ALA A 134 -3.56 -6.46 -20.36
N SER A 135 -4.65 -6.09 -19.70
CA SER A 135 -4.69 -5.76 -18.26
C SER A 135 -3.61 -4.73 -17.82
N GLY A 136 -3.26 -3.76 -18.68
CA GLY A 136 -2.22 -2.78 -18.41
C GLY A 136 -0.78 -3.31 -18.50
N LEU A 137 -0.58 -4.52 -19.04
CA LEU A 137 0.71 -5.05 -19.41
C LEU A 137 0.94 -4.79 -20.91
N ASP A 138 2.05 -4.13 -21.26
CA ASP A 138 2.48 -4.00 -22.65
C ASP A 138 3.28 -5.23 -23.04
N TYR A 139 3.03 -5.81 -24.21
CA TYR A 139 3.78 -6.98 -24.64
C TYR A 139 3.97 -7.03 -26.16
N THR A 140 5.08 -7.61 -26.59
CA THR A 140 5.42 -7.79 -28.01
C THR A 140 6.47 -8.89 -28.19
N VAL A 141 6.73 -9.28 -29.42
CA VAL A 141 7.85 -10.16 -29.82
C VAL A 141 8.93 -9.31 -30.45
N LEU A 142 10.15 -9.39 -29.94
CA LEU A 142 11.34 -8.72 -30.50
C LEU A 142 11.94 -9.49 -31.69
N ASP A 143 12.77 -8.81 -32.48
CA ASP A 143 13.39 -9.35 -33.69
C ASP A 143 14.12 -10.70 -33.48
N ASP A 144 14.74 -10.90 -32.31
CA ASP A 144 15.48 -12.14 -31.97
C ASP A 144 14.57 -13.27 -31.44
N ASN A 145 13.27 -13.18 -31.68
CA ASN A 145 12.28 -14.12 -31.18
C ASN A 145 12.30 -14.22 -29.62
N ILE A 146 12.46 -13.08 -28.97
CA ILE A 146 12.36 -12.90 -27.53
C ILE A 146 11.06 -12.20 -27.22
N GLY A 147 10.28 -12.73 -26.29
CA GLY A 147 9.10 -12.08 -25.76
C GLY A 147 9.51 -10.90 -24.85
N TYR A 148 8.74 -9.82 -24.92
CA TYR A 148 8.90 -8.68 -24.04
C TYR A 148 7.56 -8.39 -23.37
N VAL A 149 7.58 -8.23 -22.04
CA VAL A 149 6.41 -7.82 -21.24
C VAL A 149 6.83 -6.71 -20.32
N ARG A 150 6.15 -5.58 -20.37
CA ARG A 150 6.32 -4.48 -19.43
C ARG A 150 5.17 -4.41 -18.42
N CYS A 151 5.51 -4.36 -17.17
CA CYS A 151 4.57 -4.10 -16.07
C CYS A 151 4.94 -2.78 -15.37
N GLU A 152 4.20 -1.73 -15.65
CA GLU A 152 4.44 -0.41 -15.07
C GLU A 152 3.95 -0.28 -13.63
N THR A 153 2.91 -1.03 -13.28
CA THR A 153 2.28 -0.95 -11.96
C THR A 153 1.54 -2.23 -11.62
N PHE A 154 1.47 -2.54 -10.34
CA PHE A 154 0.60 -3.59 -9.80
C PHE A 154 -0.68 -3.03 -9.16
N GLN A 155 -1.03 -1.76 -9.39
CA GLN A 155 -2.26 -1.17 -8.86
C GLN A 155 -3.52 -1.75 -9.51
N ASN A 156 -3.46 -2.05 -10.80
CA ASN A 156 -4.58 -2.60 -11.56
C ASN A 156 -4.61 -4.12 -11.46
N ALA A 157 -5.82 -4.69 -11.38
CA ALA A 157 -6.00 -6.14 -11.40
C ALA A 157 -5.53 -6.73 -12.73
N ILE A 158 -4.78 -7.82 -12.65
CA ILE A 158 -4.30 -8.59 -13.81
C ILE A 158 -5.18 -9.83 -13.93
N GLY A 159 -6.05 -9.86 -14.93
CA GLY A 159 -6.94 -10.99 -15.18
C GLY A 159 -6.20 -12.25 -15.60
N ALA A 160 -6.63 -13.40 -15.07
CA ALA A 160 -6.00 -14.69 -15.41
C ALA A 160 -6.06 -14.99 -16.90
N GLY A 161 -7.19 -14.71 -17.58
CA GLY A 161 -7.35 -14.86 -19.02
C GLY A 161 -6.42 -13.94 -19.82
N ASN A 162 -6.23 -12.72 -19.37
CA ASN A 162 -5.31 -11.78 -20.01
C ASN A 162 -3.86 -12.27 -19.94
N LEU A 163 -3.46 -12.88 -18.82
CA LEU A 163 -2.15 -13.52 -18.71
C LEU A 163 -2.02 -14.73 -19.66
N ASP A 164 -3.07 -15.53 -19.78
CA ASP A 164 -3.09 -16.66 -20.72
C ASP A 164 -2.94 -16.17 -22.16
N ASP A 165 -3.65 -15.12 -22.55
CA ASP A 165 -3.54 -14.50 -23.88
C ASP A 165 -2.12 -14.00 -24.17
N ILE A 166 -1.49 -13.30 -23.21
CA ILE A 166 -0.10 -12.84 -23.33
C ILE A 166 0.84 -14.04 -23.54
N PHE A 167 0.74 -15.07 -22.70
CA PHE A 167 1.67 -16.21 -22.77
C PHE A 167 1.39 -17.12 -23.96
N ILE A 168 0.16 -17.22 -24.46
CA ILE A 168 -0.13 -17.87 -25.75
C ILE A 168 0.58 -17.14 -26.89
N HIS A 169 0.44 -15.81 -26.93
CA HIS A 169 1.08 -14.98 -27.94
C HIS A 169 2.61 -15.12 -27.96
N LEU A 170 3.20 -15.15 -26.76
CA LEU A 170 4.66 -15.24 -26.59
C LEU A 170 5.19 -16.67 -26.58
N GLN A 171 4.33 -17.69 -26.60
CA GLN A 171 4.74 -19.11 -26.55
C GLN A 171 5.80 -19.49 -27.57
N PRO A 172 5.81 -19.00 -28.82
CA PRO A 172 6.85 -19.33 -29.81
C PRO A 172 8.23 -18.78 -29.45
N CYS A 173 8.32 -17.75 -28.59
CA CYS A 173 9.58 -17.09 -28.26
C CYS A 173 10.56 -18.02 -27.53
N ASN A 174 11.86 -17.78 -27.71
CA ASN A 174 12.93 -18.56 -27.08
C ASN A 174 13.19 -18.18 -25.61
N GLY A 175 12.85 -16.95 -25.21
CA GLY A 175 13.01 -16.39 -23.88
C GLY A 175 12.06 -15.22 -23.67
N LEU A 176 12.04 -14.67 -22.48
CA LEU A 176 11.19 -13.57 -22.09
C LEU A 176 11.96 -12.51 -21.30
N ILE A 177 11.75 -11.25 -21.65
CA ILE A 177 12.17 -10.11 -20.85
C ILE A 177 10.94 -9.56 -20.11
N ILE A 178 11.04 -9.44 -18.79
CA ILE A 178 10.03 -8.78 -17.96
C ILE A 178 10.59 -7.44 -17.51
N ASP A 179 10.03 -6.36 -18.06
CA ASP A 179 10.46 -5.00 -17.73
C ASP A 179 9.58 -4.42 -16.61
N VAL A 180 10.17 -4.30 -15.42
CA VAL A 180 9.56 -3.67 -14.25
C VAL A 180 10.24 -2.35 -13.90
N ARG A 181 11.03 -1.77 -14.82
CA ARG A 181 11.66 -0.47 -14.58
C ARG A 181 10.59 0.59 -14.36
N ASN A 182 10.84 1.45 -13.37
CA ASN A 182 9.91 2.48 -12.92
C ASN A 182 8.54 1.94 -12.46
N ASN A 183 8.45 0.67 -12.06
CA ASN A 183 7.22 0.14 -11.47
C ASN A 183 6.99 0.78 -10.10
N GLY A 184 5.83 1.42 -9.96
CA GLY A 184 5.44 2.12 -8.73
C GLY A 184 4.89 1.22 -7.62
N GLY A 185 4.91 -0.10 -7.79
CA GLY A 185 4.28 -1.03 -6.85
C GLY A 185 2.77 -1.13 -7.04
N GLY A 186 2.06 -1.47 -5.97
CA GLY A 186 0.60 -1.64 -5.96
C GLY A 186 0.15 -2.79 -5.06
N ASN A 187 -0.80 -3.59 -5.52
CA ASN A 187 -1.37 -4.68 -4.75
C ASN A 187 -0.49 -5.94 -4.85
N LEU A 188 -0.11 -6.51 -3.71
CA LEU A 188 0.68 -7.73 -3.63
C LEU A 188 0.03 -8.88 -4.40
N THR A 189 -1.29 -9.06 -4.32
CA THR A 189 -1.99 -10.14 -5.03
C THR A 189 -1.90 -10.05 -6.55
N ASN A 190 -1.74 -8.84 -7.11
CA ASN A 190 -1.52 -8.65 -8.54
C ASN A 190 -0.10 -9.06 -8.94
N ALA A 191 0.89 -8.70 -8.12
CA ALA A 191 2.27 -9.13 -8.32
C ALA A 191 2.40 -10.65 -8.22
N GLU A 192 1.74 -11.27 -7.24
CA GLU A 192 1.68 -12.72 -7.07
C GLU A 192 1.01 -13.43 -8.25
N ALA A 193 -0.13 -12.91 -8.73
CA ALA A 193 -0.84 -13.48 -9.88
C ALA A 193 0.06 -13.52 -11.13
N PHE A 194 0.87 -12.49 -11.33
CA PHE A 194 1.85 -12.44 -12.42
C PHE A 194 3.03 -13.38 -12.14
N ALA A 195 3.67 -13.29 -10.99
CA ALA A 195 4.83 -14.10 -10.61
C ALA A 195 4.50 -15.60 -10.57
N ALA A 196 3.28 -15.97 -10.21
CA ALA A 196 2.81 -17.36 -10.16
C ALA A 196 2.85 -18.10 -11.53
N ARG A 197 3.00 -17.36 -12.64
CA ARG A 197 3.14 -17.91 -14.00
C ARG A 197 4.54 -18.43 -14.28
N PHE A 198 5.51 -18.18 -13.39
CA PHE A 198 6.91 -18.53 -13.59
C PHE A 198 7.41 -19.64 -12.66
N THR A 199 6.53 -20.23 -11.85
CA THR A 199 6.89 -21.34 -10.97
C THR A 199 5.99 -22.55 -11.17
N ASN A 200 6.58 -23.75 -10.97
CA ASN A 200 5.89 -25.04 -10.99
C ASN A 200 5.70 -25.65 -9.59
N LYS A 201 6.27 -25.01 -8.58
CA LYS A 201 6.21 -25.45 -7.18
C LYS A 201 5.96 -24.28 -6.26
N GLU A 202 5.46 -24.57 -5.07
CA GLU A 202 5.37 -23.57 -4.02
C GLU A 202 6.77 -23.11 -3.58
N LEU A 203 6.96 -21.80 -3.49
CA LEU A 203 8.23 -21.17 -3.13
C LEU A 203 8.00 -20.22 -1.97
N LEU A 204 8.83 -20.31 -0.93
CA LEU A 204 8.92 -19.27 0.09
C LEU A 204 9.58 -18.04 -0.56
N VAL A 205 8.85 -16.93 -0.62
CA VAL A 205 9.31 -15.68 -1.29
C VAL A 205 9.63 -14.57 -0.30
N GLY A 206 9.24 -14.70 0.95
CA GLY A 206 9.53 -13.71 1.97
C GLY A 206 8.78 -13.95 3.27
N TYR A 207 8.77 -12.91 4.10
CA TYR A 207 8.04 -12.90 5.36
C TYR A 207 7.33 -11.56 5.52
N ILE A 208 6.14 -11.60 6.10
CA ILE A 208 5.34 -10.42 6.39
C ILE A 208 5.15 -10.30 7.90
N GLN A 209 5.24 -9.08 8.41
CA GLN A 209 4.81 -8.71 9.76
C GLN A 209 3.79 -7.59 9.68
N HIS A 210 2.85 -7.61 10.61
CA HIS A 210 1.87 -6.55 10.77
C HIS A 210 2.00 -5.93 12.14
N LYS A 211 1.75 -4.62 12.23
CA LYS A 211 1.64 -3.95 13.51
C LYS A 211 0.41 -4.47 14.26
N THR A 212 0.57 -4.81 15.54
CA THR A 212 -0.48 -5.42 16.37
C THR A 212 -0.88 -4.58 17.57
N GLY A 213 -0.14 -3.51 17.84
CA GLY A 213 -0.37 -2.60 18.95
C GLY A 213 0.20 -1.21 18.69
N LYS A 214 0.11 -0.34 19.70
CA LYS A 214 0.52 1.07 19.63
C LYS A 214 2.03 1.28 19.86
N GLY A 215 2.69 0.36 20.54
CA GLY A 215 4.14 0.44 20.82
C GLY A 215 4.97 0.27 19.54
N HIS A 216 6.12 0.94 19.45
CA HIS A 216 6.95 0.96 18.24
C HIS A 216 7.41 -0.43 17.77
N ASN A 217 7.47 -1.40 18.68
CA ASN A 217 7.90 -2.78 18.40
C ASN A 217 6.76 -3.80 18.52
N ASP A 218 5.51 -3.35 18.58
CA ASP A 218 4.35 -4.24 18.67
C ASP A 218 4.01 -4.80 17.28
N PHE A 219 4.65 -5.91 16.94
CA PHE A 219 4.45 -6.60 15.67
C PHE A 219 3.96 -8.03 15.88
N SER A 220 3.27 -8.57 14.90
CA SER A 220 2.97 -9.99 14.80
C SER A 220 4.26 -10.81 14.72
N ALA A 221 4.16 -12.11 14.94
CA ALA A 221 5.20 -13.02 14.50
C ALA A 221 5.42 -12.89 12.98
N LEU A 222 6.64 -13.17 12.50
CA LEU A 222 6.95 -13.28 11.09
C LEU A 222 6.09 -14.38 10.46
N GLN A 223 5.30 -14.02 9.47
CA GLN A 223 4.46 -14.96 8.71
C GLN A 223 5.15 -15.25 7.38
N PRO A 224 5.45 -16.53 7.07
CA PRO A 224 6.05 -16.85 5.78
C PRO A 224 5.07 -16.63 4.65
N GLU A 225 5.54 -15.99 3.57
CA GLU A 225 4.78 -15.74 2.36
C GLU A 225 5.20 -16.73 1.29
N TYR A 226 4.23 -17.48 0.74
CA TYR A 226 4.47 -18.53 -0.24
C TYR A 226 3.81 -18.21 -1.57
N LEU A 227 4.62 -18.11 -2.60
CA LEU A 227 4.16 -18.05 -3.99
C LEU A 227 3.78 -19.46 -4.46
N LYS A 228 2.50 -19.65 -4.81
CA LYS A 228 2.00 -20.91 -5.38
C LYS A 228 1.94 -20.84 -6.90
N PRO A 229 2.11 -21.99 -7.60
CA PRO A 229 1.93 -22.02 -9.05
C PRO A 229 0.55 -21.51 -9.48
N GLY A 230 0.53 -20.59 -10.43
CA GLY A 230 -0.70 -20.06 -10.99
C GLY A 230 -1.46 -21.11 -11.81
N LYS A 231 -2.79 -20.93 -11.88
CA LYS A 231 -3.63 -21.68 -12.84
C LYS A 231 -3.43 -21.10 -14.24
N GLY A 232 -3.61 -21.93 -15.27
CA GLY A 232 -3.47 -21.53 -16.67
C GLY A 232 -2.05 -21.69 -17.21
N ILE A 233 -1.74 -20.96 -18.26
CA ILE A 233 -0.47 -21.07 -18.99
C ILE A 233 0.68 -20.52 -18.14
N ARG A 234 1.75 -21.28 -18.01
CA ARG A 234 2.96 -20.91 -17.28
C ARG A 234 4.14 -20.86 -18.24
N TRP A 235 4.99 -19.88 -18.01
CA TRP A 235 6.23 -19.73 -18.77
C TRP A 235 7.31 -20.68 -18.23
N GLN A 236 7.88 -21.52 -19.10
CA GLN A 236 8.85 -22.55 -18.74
C GLN A 236 10.22 -22.38 -19.40
N LYS A 237 10.39 -21.30 -20.16
CA LYS A 237 11.62 -20.98 -20.87
C LYS A 237 12.41 -19.91 -20.09
N PRO A 238 13.65 -19.58 -20.49
CA PRO A 238 14.44 -18.55 -19.83
C PRO A 238 13.68 -17.23 -19.70
N VAL A 239 13.87 -16.57 -18.55
CA VAL A 239 13.30 -15.25 -18.24
C VAL A 239 14.35 -14.38 -17.55
N ILE A 240 14.36 -13.11 -17.89
CA ILE A 240 15.21 -12.08 -17.29
C ILE A 240 14.36 -10.86 -16.94
#